data_7f0dea1bcae1943419b7db7a8c10d2b7
#
_entry.id   7f0dea1bcae1943419b7db7a8c10d2b7
#
_cell.length_a   1.000
_cell.length_b   1.000
_cell.length_c   1.000
_cell.angle_alpha   90.00
_cell.angle_beta   90.00
_cell.angle_gamma   90.00
#
_symmetry.space_group_name_H-M   'P 1'
#
loop_
_entity.id
_entity.type
_entity.pdbx_description
1 polymer ?
#
loop_
_entity_poly.entity_id
_entity_poly.type
_entity_poly.pdbx_seq_one_letter_code
_entity_poly.pdbx_strand_id
1 'polypeptide(L)'
;MSKKQKSVMLAINIYVLVFLMTFITRVVTAYIGIDYPEISSVEISNLVTFPSFFGMAAALVIGPLSLKFGQVKLANMSILFMVLHCVVYYLVGMFHAPFWMLHFGSFFGGVAIGSYIPLLNSIISKYFPADRRANCIAQYNVFINIGGVVITYAAGWLAAPNDGAQWYNAYLLGIAAIIGLVVFVVLTRKLDLDTPSIAEASAAASGPKAKISDIPGKEFAWIILMGVVHGLFYVTQNAFNVNASPYIITEYQLGTSVEAGTATSLVRFALIPFTALYPVFKKILKDWMIPIGYLCMAIGLAIMMVSKSLVGAYACAVFCGLSTALVHSEFYAKASRYVPVALVAVATSVVSFLVNVGTGFSSYILEFFSNMLGGGMENNFLAGIIISVVIAVAALFMYVIKKPVQQVD
;
A
#
# COMPACT_ATOMS: atom_id res chain seq x y z
N MET A 1 -8.56 -27.99 -1.05
CA MET A 1 -7.63 -27.51 -2.12
C MET A 1 -6.91 -28.71 -2.72
N SER A 2 -6.89 -28.81 -4.04
CA SER A 2 -6.06 -29.80 -4.74
C SER A 2 -4.55 -29.55 -4.52
N LYS A 3 -3.69 -30.54 -4.82
CA LYS A 3 -2.22 -30.37 -4.73
C LYS A 3 -1.75 -29.20 -5.60
N LYS A 4 -2.30 -29.05 -6.82
CA LYS A 4 -2.01 -27.93 -7.72
C LYS A 4 -2.40 -26.59 -7.09
N GLN A 5 -3.60 -26.48 -6.51
CA GLN A 5 -4.07 -25.25 -5.86
C GLN A 5 -3.21 -24.83 -4.67
N LYS A 6 -2.73 -25.80 -3.87
CA LYS A 6 -1.79 -25.51 -2.77
C LYS A 6 -0.47 -24.91 -3.28
N SER A 7 0.07 -25.48 -4.37
CA SER A 7 1.30 -24.98 -4.98
C SER A 7 1.12 -23.60 -5.65
N VAL A 8 -0.04 -23.33 -6.26
CA VAL A 8 -0.39 -21.99 -6.77
C VAL A 8 -0.48 -21.00 -5.63
N MET A 9 -1.10 -21.38 -4.50
CA MET A 9 -1.18 -20.50 -3.33
C MET A 9 0.20 -20.21 -2.73
N LEU A 10 1.10 -21.18 -2.73
CA LEU A 10 2.50 -20.95 -2.33
C LEU A 10 3.19 -19.94 -3.26
N ALA A 11 3.02 -20.08 -4.58
CA ALA A 11 3.57 -19.12 -5.54
C ALA A 11 3.01 -17.69 -5.31
N ILE A 12 1.70 -17.57 -5.04
CA ILE A 12 1.05 -16.31 -4.67
C ILE A 12 1.69 -15.70 -3.42
N ASN A 13 1.86 -16.50 -2.36
CA ASN A 13 2.45 -16.02 -1.12
C ASN A 13 3.91 -15.55 -1.29
N ILE A 14 4.70 -16.25 -2.11
CA ILE A 14 6.07 -15.83 -2.46
C ILE A 14 6.05 -14.50 -3.21
N TYR A 15 5.17 -14.36 -4.21
CA TYR A 15 5.03 -13.13 -4.97
C TYR A 15 4.69 -11.94 -4.05
N VAL A 16 3.76 -12.15 -3.13
CA VAL A 16 3.36 -11.15 -2.14
C VAL A 16 4.53 -10.74 -1.24
N LEU A 17 5.31 -11.71 -0.73
CA LEU A 17 6.45 -11.41 0.15
C LEU A 17 7.52 -10.55 -0.55
N VAL A 18 7.78 -10.82 -1.83
CA VAL A 18 8.75 -10.01 -2.60
C VAL A 18 8.27 -8.55 -2.74
N PHE A 19 6.99 -8.34 -2.97
CA PHE A 19 6.41 -7.00 -3.06
C PHE A 19 6.66 -6.13 -1.81
N LEU A 20 6.77 -6.72 -0.63
CA LEU A 20 6.91 -6.01 0.64
C LEU A 20 8.27 -5.29 0.79
N MET A 21 9.25 -5.54 -0.07
CA MET A 21 10.55 -4.86 -0.06
C MET A 21 10.44 -3.33 -0.20
N THR A 22 9.36 -2.82 -0.79
CA THR A 22 9.10 -1.36 -0.86
C THR A 22 8.87 -0.71 0.50
N PHE A 23 8.57 -1.50 1.54
CA PHE A 23 8.41 -0.95 2.90
C PHE A 23 9.74 -0.62 3.59
N ILE A 24 10.86 -1.13 3.08
CA ILE A 24 12.21 -0.85 3.60
C ILE A 24 12.47 0.65 3.63
N THR A 25 12.15 1.37 2.55
CA THR A 25 12.41 2.79 2.42
C THR A 25 11.83 3.62 3.57
N ARG A 26 10.63 3.27 4.07
CA ARG A 26 9.98 3.97 5.20
C ARG A 26 10.77 3.95 6.50
N VAL A 27 11.62 2.92 6.67
CA VAL A 27 12.40 2.71 7.88
C VAL A 27 13.70 3.50 7.84
N VAL A 28 14.26 3.70 6.65
CA VAL A 28 15.61 4.26 6.45
C VAL A 28 15.61 5.70 5.94
N THR A 29 14.45 6.34 5.74
CA THR A 29 14.37 7.71 5.19
C THR A 29 15.19 8.72 5.97
N ALA A 30 15.25 8.64 7.29
CA ALA A 30 16.06 9.54 8.12
C ALA A 30 17.56 9.43 7.78
N TYR A 31 18.06 8.22 7.66
CA TYR A 31 19.47 7.98 7.33
C TYR A 31 19.81 8.38 5.90
N ILE A 32 18.88 8.18 4.95
CA ILE A 32 19.04 8.72 3.60
C ILE A 32 19.14 10.26 3.64
N GLY A 33 18.32 10.93 4.46
CA GLY A 33 18.37 12.39 4.63
C GLY A 33 19.69 12.86 5.28
N ILE A 34 20.28 12.07 6.19
CA ILE A 34 21.59 12.37 6.76
C ILE A 34 22.71 12.20 5.71
N ASP A 35 22.61 11.20 4.86
CA ASP A 35 23.60 10.89 3.81
C ASP A 35 23.55 11.90 2.63
N TYR A 36 22.40 12.53 2.40
CA TYR A 36 22.15 13.55 1.36
C TYR A 36 21.59 14.84 1.98
N PRO A 37 22.39 15.59 2.77
CA PRO A 37 21.92 16.75 3.52
C PRO A 37 21.49 17.94 2.64
N GLU A 38 21.89 17.97 1.40
CA GLU A 38 21.50 18.98 0.40
C GLU A 38 20.10 18.77 -0.17
N ILE A 39 19.51 17.58 0.05
CA ILE A 39 18.20 17.22 -0.48
C ILE A 39 17.11 17.61 0.51
N SER A 40 16.04 18.20 -0.01
CA SER A 40 14.90 18.61 0.84
C SER A 40 14.19 17.41 1.48
N SER A 41 13.61 17.64 2.67
CA SER A 41 12.85 16.62 3.39
C SER A 41 11.67 16.06 2.57
N VAL A 42 11.08 16.87 1.69
CA VAL A 42 10.01 16.46 0.78
C VAL A 42 10.53 15.48 -0.26
N GLU A 43 11.68 15.74 -0.87
CA GLU A 43 12.28 14.84 -1.86
C GLU A 43 12.71 13.52 -1.22
N ILE A 44 13.23 13.54 0.00
CA ILE A 44 13.50 12.32 0.78
C ILE A 44 12.18 11.56 1.04
N SER A 45 11.13 12.25 1.46
CA SER A 45 9.80 11.65 1.70
C SER A 45 9.18 11.06 0.41
N ASN A 46 9.48 11.66 -0.74
CA ASN A 46 9.04 11.18 -2.04
C ASN A 46 9.59 9.79 -2.39
N LEU A 47 10.72 9.37 -1.83
CA LEU A 47 11.20 7.99 -2.01
C LEU A 47 10.20 6.94 -1.48
N VAL A 48 9.37 7.31 -0.50
CA VAL A 48 8.29 6.45 0.03
C VAL A 48 7.05 6.49 -0.86
N THR A 49 6.74 7.63 -1.48
CA THR A 49 5.47 7.88 -2.17
C THR A 49 5.55 7.72 -3.69
N PHE A 50 6.68 8.03 -4.31
CA PHE A 50 6.92 7.91 -5.76
C PHE A 50 6.68 6.51 -6.34
N PRO A 51 6.98 5.40 -5.63
CA PRO A 51 6.59 4.09 -6.14
C PRO A 51 5.08 3.98 -6.44
N SER A 52 4.22 4.64 -5.66
CA SER A 52 2.77 4.66 -5.94
C SER A 52 2.42 5.43 -7.22
N PHE A 53 3.18 6.47 -7.54
CA PHE A 53 3.03 7.25 -8.77
C PHE A 53 3.30 6.41 -10.02
N PHE A 54 4.43 5.71 -10.04
CA PHE A 54 4.76 4.80 -11.14
C PHE A 54 3.84 3.58 -11.15
N GLY A 55 3.41 3.13 -9.96
CA GLY A 55 2.48 2.03 -9.79
C GLY A 55 1.11 2.31 -10.40
N MET A 56 0.64 3.55 -10.31
CA MET A 56 -0.60 3.99 -10.94
C MET A 56 -0.55 3.79 -12.47
N ALA A 57 0.51 4.24 -13.12
CA ALA A 57 0.69 4.05 -14.55
C ALA A 57 0.82 2.58 -14.93
N ALA A 58 1.60 1.82 -14.16
CA ALA A 58 1.77 0.37 -14.38
C ALA A 58 0.45 -0.41 -14.24
N ALA A 59 -0.38 -0.07 -13.26
CA ALA A 59 -1.68 -0.71 -13.03
C ALA A 59 -2.64 -0.56 -14.21
N LEU A 60 -2.61 0.60 -14.90
CA LEU A 60 -3.43 0.83 -16.09
C LEU A 60 -2.98 -0.01 -17.29
N VAL A 61 -1.68 -0.25 -17.42
CA VAL A 61 -1.08 -0.92 -18.58
C VAL A 61 -1.03 -2.44 -18.40
N ILE A 62 -0.89 -2.93 -17.17
CA ILE A 62 -0.64 -4.35 -16.91
C ILE A 62 -1.81 -5.26 -17.30
N GLY A 63 -3.06 -4.78 -17.17
CA GLY A 63 -4.25 -5.52 -17.60
C GLY A 63 -4.22 -5.88 -19.08
N PRO A 64 -4.15 -4.90 -20.00
CA PRO A 64 -3.98 -5.15 -21.43
C PRO A 64 -2.74 -5.98 -21.78
N LEU A 65 -1.60 -5.72 -21.12
CA LEU A 65 -0.38 -6.51 -21.35
C LEU A 65 -0.53 -7.97 -20.94
N SER A 66 -1.30 -8.26 -19.88
CA SER A 66 -1.51 -9.64 -19.41
C SER A 66 -2.23 -10.53 -20.43
N LEU A 67 -3.07 -9.92 -21.27
CA LEU A 67 -3.73 -10.61 -22.35
C LEU A 67 -2.77 -10.99 -23.48
N LYS A 68 -1.69 -10.22 -23.69
CA LYS A 68 -0.72 -10.42 -24.76
C LYS A 68 0.47 -11.29 -24.34
N PHE A 69 1.02 -11.08 -23.15
CA PHE A 69 2.28 -11.69 -22.72
C PHE A 69 2.11 -12.81 -21.69
N GLY A 70 0.89 -13.03 -21.19
CA GLY A 70 0.62 -14.00 -20.13
C GLY A 70 0.89 -13.45 -18.72
N GLN A 71 0.06 -13.88 -17.77
CA GLN A 71 0.03 -13.35 -16.41
C GLN A 71 1.29 -13.69 -15.61
N VAL A 72 1.80 -14.92 -15.80
CA VAL A 72 2.95 -15.43 -15.05
C VAL A 72 4.25 -14.80 -15.54
N LYS A 73 4.40 -14.56 -16.85
CA LYS A 73 5.57 -13.85 -17.38
C LYS A 73 5.64 -12.42 -16.85
N LEU A 74 4.51 -11.73 -16.79
CA LEU A 74 4.43 -10.38 -16.22
C LEU A 74 4.65 -10.37 -14.71
N ALA A 75 4.20 -11.41 -13.99
CA ALA A 75 4.50 -11.57 -12.57
C ALA A 75 6.00 -11.78 -12.33
N ASN A 76 6.67 -12.61 -13.13
CA ASN A 76 8.12 -12.76 -13.09
C ASN A 76 8.85 -11.43 -13.33
N MET A 77 8.39 -10.66 -14.32
CA MET A 77 8.94 -9.33 -14.63
C MET A 77 8.71 -8.35 -13.48
N SER A 78 7.54 -8.37 -12.85
CA SER A 78 7.23 -7.57 -11.67
C SER A 78 8.15 -7.91 -10.48
N ILE A 79 8.42 -9.18 -10.22
CA ILE A 79 9.39 -9.62 -9.20
C ILE A 79 10.80 -9.13 -9.56
N LEU A 80 11.21 -9.24 -10.82
CA LEU A 80 12.51 -8.75 -11.29
C LEU A 80 12.65 -7.25 -11.06
N PHE A 81 11.63 -6.46 -11.34
CA PHE A 81 11.64 -5.03 -11.05
C PHE A 81 11.78 -4.75 -9.56
N MET A 82 11.18 -5.56 -8.68
CA MET A 82 11.38 -5.42 -7.24
C MET A 82 12.82 -5.75 -6.82
N VAL A 83 13.44 -6.76 -7.43
CA VAL A 83 14.86 -7.05 -7.24
C VAL A 83 15.72 -5.85 -7.68
N LEU A 84 15.45 -5.29 -8.86
CA LEU A 84 16.15 -4.09 -9.35
C LEU A 84 15.97 -2.88 -8.41
N HIS A 85 14.77 -2.69 -7.85
CA HIS A 85 14.54 -1.69 -6.81
C HIS A 85 15.54 -1.85 -5.65
N CYS A 86 15.64 -3.04 -5.08
CA CYS A 86 16.57 -3.28 -3.98
C CYS A 86 18.03 -3.12 -4.39
N VAL A 87 18.41 -3.61 -5.57
CA VAL A 87 19.79 -3.52 -6.08
C VAL A 87 20.19 -2.06 -6.29
N VAL A 88 19.31 -1.23 -6.89
CA VAL A 88 19.61 0.19 -7.12
C VAL A 88 19.80 0.91 -5.79
N TYR A 89 18.89 0.75 -4.83
CA TYR A 89 19.03 1.40 -3.53
C TYR A 89 20.28 0.96 -2.79
N TYR A 90 20.62 -0.35 -2.83
CA TYR A 90 21.83 -0.86 -2.23
C TYR A 90 23.09 -0.25 -2.86
N LEU A 91 23.18 -0.27 -4.19
CA LEU A 91 24.36 0.26 -4.90
C LEU A 91 24.51 1.77 -4.75
N VAL A 92 23.41 2.51 -4.79
CA VAL A 92 23.42 3.97 -4.60
C VAL A 92 23.98 4.32 -3.22
N GLY A 93 23.51 3.68 -2.16
CA GLY A 93 24.03 3.91 -0.81
C GLY A 93 25.49 3.44 -0.66
N MET A 94 25.84 2.26 -1.17
CA MET A 94 27.18 1.69 -1.06
C MET A 94 28.25 2.56 -1.75
N PHE A 95 27.93 3.15 -2.90
CA PHE A 95 28.86 3.96 -3.70
C PHE A 95 28.66 5.47 -3.53
N HIS A 96 27.76 5.91 -2.62
CA HIS A 96 27.38 7.32 -2.47
C HIS A 96 27.06 7.97 -3.83
N ALA A 97 26.31 7.24 -4.67
CA ALA A 97 25.93 7.70 -5.99
C ALA A 97 24.91 8.85 -5.90
N PRO A 98 24.75 9.68 -6.95
CA PRO A 98 23.84 10.82 -6.91
C PRO A 98 22.41 10.45 -6.52
N PHE A 99 21.77 11.26 -5.66
CA PHE A 99 20.44 11.02 -5.09
C PHE A 99 19.37 10.71 -6.16
N TRP A 100 19.41 11.37 -7.32
CA TRP A 100 18.42 11.13 -8.37
C TRP A 100 18.36 9.68 -8.86
N MET A 101 19.43 8.90 -8.67
CA MET A 101 19.45 7.48 -8.99
C MET A 101 18.48 6.66 -8.11
N LEU A 102 18.16 7.11 -6.88
CA LEU A 102 17.14 6.47 -6.05
C LEU A 102 15.74 6.54 -6.68
N HIS A 103 15.47 7.56 -7.51
CA HIS A 103 14.22 7.63 -8.25
C HIS A 103 14.09 6.53 -9.31
N PHE A 104 15.20 6.05 -9.91
CA PHE A 104 15.16 4.83 -10.73
C PHE A 104 14.78 3.60 -9.91
N GLY A 105 15.32 3.47 -8.71
CA GLY A 105 14.87 2.44 -7.78
C GLY A 105 13.38 2.56 -7.48
N SER A 106 12.89 3.76 -7.22
CA SER A 106 11.48 4.06 -7.00
C SER A 106 10.61 3.73 -8.22
N PHE A 107 11.09 3.98 -9.44
CA PHE A 107 10.42 3.58 -10.68
C PHE A 107 10.24 2.05 -10.75
N PHE A 108 11.32 1.28 -10.55
CA PHE A 108 11.25 -0.18 -10.56
C PHE A 108 10.29 -0.71 -9.47
N GLY A 109 10.41 -0.21 -8.24
CA GLY A 109 9.50 -0.54 -7.14
C GLY A 109 8.05 -0.21 -7.48
N GLY A 110 7.81 0.95 -8.10
CA GLY A 110 6.49 1.40 -8.51
C GLY A 110 5.85 0.50 -9.57
N VAL A 111 6.59 0.14 -10.62
CA VAL A 111 6.09 -0.78 -11.65
C VAL A 111 5.74 -2.14 -11.02
N ALA A 112 6.56 -2.63 -10.09
CA ALA A 112 6.29 -3.85 -9.36
C ALA A 112 4.99 -3.75 -8.53
N ILE A 113 4.82 -2.65 -7.77
CA ILE A 113 3.62 -2.36 -6.94
C ILE A 113 2.36 -2.29 -7.80
N GLY A 114 2.39 -1.53 -8.88
CA GLY A 114 1.21 -1.34 -9.73
C GLY A 114 0.77 -2.60 -10.46
N SER A 115 1.73 -3.49 -10.75
CA SER A 115 1.46 -4.75 -11.46
C SER A 115 0.91 -5.83 -10.54
N TYR A 116 1.25 -5.83 -9.27
CA TYR A 116 1.10 -6.97 -8.37
C TYR A 116 -0.37 -7.34 -8.10
N ILE A 117 -1.23 -6.40 -7.70
CA ILE A 117 -2.64 -6.71 -7.37
C ILE A 117 -3.43 -7.20 -8.58
N PRO A 118 -3.37 -6.55 -9.77
CA PRO A 118 -4.07 -7.03 -10.95
C PRO A 118 -3.63 -8.44 -11.36
N LEU A 119 -2.31 -8.71 -11.39
CA LEU A 119 -1.77 -10.01 -11.76
C LEU A 119 -2.15 -11.10 -10.75
N LEU A 120 -2.09 -10.79 -9.47
CA LEU A 120 -2.44 -11.71 -8.39
C LEU A 120 -3.91 -12.10 -8.44
N ASN A 121 -4.81 -11.12 -8.59
CA ASN A 121 -6.24 -11.38 -8.72
C ASN A 121 -6.55 -12.18 -10.00
N SER A 122 -5.83 -11.91 -11.07
CA SER A 122 -5.96 -12.67 -12.33
C SER A 122 -5.53 -14.14 -12.15
N ILE A 123 -4.40 -14.40 -11.49
CA ILE A 123 -3.93 -15.76 -11.17
C ILE A 123 -4.95 -16.47 -10.26
N ILE A 124 -5.46 -15.79 -9.22
CA ILE A 124 -6.49 -16.36 -8.35
C ILE A 124 -7.75 -16.71 -9.14
N SER A 125 -8.22 -15.82 -9.98
CA SER A 125 -9.43 -16.05 -10.81
C SER A 125 -9.29 -17.24 -11.74
N LYS A 126 -8.08 -17.51 -12.23
CA LYS A 126 -7.78 -18.60 -13.16
C LYS A 126 -7.76 -19.97 -12.47
N TYR A 127 -7.19 -20.05 -11.25
CA TYR A 127 -6.90 -21.33 -10.61
C TYR A 127 -7.84 -21.70 -9.46
N PHE A 128 -8.67 -20.74 -9.00
CA PHE A 128 -9.60 -20.97 -7.90
C PHE A 128 -11.05 -20.71 -8.31
N PRO A 129 -11.98 -21.60 -7.95
CA PRO A 129 -13.40 -21.41 -8.20
C PRO A 129 -13.93 -20.23 -7.38
N ALA A 130 -15.03 -19.63 -7.83
CA ALA A 130 -15.57 -18.38 -7.30
C ALA A 130 -15.80 -18.40 -5.78
N ASP A 131 -16.30 -19.52 -5.24
CA ASP A 131 -16.55 -19.74 -3.81
C ASP A 131 -15.28 -19.71 -2.94
N ARG A 132 -14.09 -19.92 -3.50
CA ARG A 132 -12.81 -19.97 -2.79
C ARG A 132 -11.93 -18.73 -2.98
N ARG A 133 -12.23 -17.88 -3.95
CA ARG A 133 -11.41 -16.70 -4.26
C ARG A 133 -11.29 -15.75 -3.07
N ALA A 134 -12.40 -15.49 -2.37
CA ALA A 134 -12.39 -14.66 -1.17
C ALA A 134 -11.45 -15.19 -0.07
N ASN A 135 -11.44 -16.50 0.14
CA ASN A 135 -10.54 -17.13 1.11
C ASN A 135 -9.06 -17.03 0.69
N CYS A 136 -8.75 -17.14 -0.61
CA CYS A 136 -7.39 -16.95 -1.11
C CYS A 136 -6.93 -15.51 -0.92
N ILE A 137 -7.81 -14.53 -1.16
CA ILE A 137 -7.55 -13.11 -0.95
C ILE A 137 -7.30 -12.83 0.56
N ALA A 138 -8.13 -13.38 1.43
CA ALA A 138 -7.94 -13.26 2.89
C ALA A 138 -6.59 -13.85 3.32
N GLN A 139 -6.22 -15.02 2.79
CA GLN A 139 -4.97 -15.69 3.13
C GLN A 139 -3.75 -14.86 2.70
N TYR A 140 -3.69 -14.35 1.47
CA TYR A 140 -2.54 -13.55 1.07
C TYR A 140 -2.46 -12.20 1.81
N ASN A 141 -3.60 -11.61 2.20
CA ASN A 141 -3.60 -10.40 3.04
C ASN A 141 -2.98 -10.64 4.43
N VAL A 142 -3.21 -11.82 5.01
CA VAL A 142 -2.51 -12.22 6.24
C VAL A 142 -0.99 -12.27 5.99
N PHE A 143 -0.56 -12.86 4.88
CA PHE A 143 0.87 -12.89 4.49
C PHE A 143 1.45 -11.50 4.26
N ILE A 144 0.71 -10.57 3.64
CA ILE A 144 1.13 -9.17 3.48
C ILE A 144 1.43 -8.55 4.86
N ASN A 145 0.55 -8.72 5.82
CA ASN A 145 0.69 -8.08 7.12
C ASN A 145 1.81 -8.71 7.94
N ILE A 146 1.87 -10.05 8.03
CA ILE A 146 2.95 -10.75 8.74
C ILE A 146 4.31 -10.48 8.09
N GLY A 147 4.39 -10.61 6.77
CA GLY A 147 5.62 -10.35 6.02
C GLY A 147 6.05 -8.88 6.15
N GLY A 148 5.10 -7.95 6.15
CA GLY A 148 5.37 -6.52 6.36
C GLY A 148 5.98 -6.25 7.72
N VAL A 149 5.48 -6.88 8.79
CA VAL A 149 6.08 -6.81 10.14
C VAL A 149 7.53 -7.30 10.10
N VAL A 150 7.76 -8.48 9.55
CA VAL A 150 9.10 -9.09 9.51
C VAL A 150 10.08 -8.24 8.72
N ILE A 151 9.68 -7.77 7.53
CA ILE A 151 10.57 -7.02 6.64
C ILE A 151 10.90 -5.65 7.20
N THR A 152 9.92 -4.91 7.73
CA THR A 152 10.20 -3.57 8.28
C THR A 152 11.04 -3.65 9.56
N TYR A 153 10.81 -4.64 10.42
CA TYR A 153 11.64 -4.87 11.59
C TYR A 153 13.07 -5.27 11.20
N ALA A 154 13.22 -6.24 10.29
CA ALA A 154 14.53 -6.68 9.81
C ALA A 154 15.29 -5.56 9.10
N ALA A 155 14.60 -4.72 8.31
CA ALA A 155 15.20 -3.55 7.66
C ALA A 155 15.78 -2.57 8.69
N GLY A 156 15.05 -2.31 9.78
CA GLY A 156 15.52 -1.46 10.87
C GLY A 156 16.80 -2.01 11.50
N TRP A 157 16.83 -3.30 11.75
CA TRP A 157 17.98 -3.96 12.37
C TRP A 157 19.21 -3.97 11.45
N LEU A 158 19.02 -4.18 10.16
CA LEU A 158 20.11 -4.16 9.18
C LEU A 158 20.68 -2.76 8.91
N ALA A 159 19.87 -1.72 9.06
CA ALA A 159 20.28 -0.33 8.86
C ALA A 159 20.91 0.32 10.09
N ALA A 160 20.74 -0.26 11.29
CA ALA A 160 21.21 0.34 12.55
C ALA A 160 22.73 0.42 12.73
N PRO A 161 23.58 -0.51 12.22
CA PRO A 161 25.00 -0.45 12.45
C PRO A 161 25.65 0.86 12.00
N ASN A 162 26.67 1.31 12.74
CA ASN A 162 27.41 2.54 12.49
C ASN A 162 26.50 3.80 12.41
N ASP A 163 25.52 3.91 13.32
CA ASP A 163 24.57 5.02 13.41
C ASP A 163 23.85 5.31 12.09
N GLY A 164 23.60 4.25 11.31
CA GLY A 164 22.89 4.34 10.04
C GLY A 164 23.77 4.72 8.84
N ALA A 165 25.08 4.87 9.01
CA ALA A 165 25.99 5.14 7.89
C ALA A 165 25.97 4.08 6.79
N GLN A 166 25.38 2.90 7.09
CA GLN A 166 25.18 1.80 6.15
C GLN A 166 23.70 1.46 5.98
N TRP A 167 22.85 2.48 5.91
CA TRP A 167 21.40 2.33 5.73
C TRP A 167 21.03 1.42 4.56
N TYR A 168 21.86 1.39 3.51
CA TYR A 168 21.67 0.55 2.33
C TYR A 168 21.71 -0.95 2.63
N ASN A 169 22.30 -1.39 3.76
CA ASN A 169 22.27 -2.78 4.18
C ASN A 169 20.85 -3.31 4.41
N ALA A 170 19.89 -2.47 4.70
CA ALA A 170 18.48 -2.86 4.75
C ALA A 170 18.01 -3.51 3.44
N TYR A 171 18.56 -3.08 2.31
CA TYR A 171 18.20 -3.60 0.98
C TYR A 171 18.86 -4.94 0.64
N LEU A 172 19.77 -5.48 1.50
CA LEU A 172 20.23 -6.88 1.43
C LEU A 172 19.04 -7.86 1.59
N LEU A 173 17.93 -7.43 2.18
CA LEU A 173 16.67 -8.19 2.14
C LEU A 173 16.22 -8.48 0.70
N GLY A 174 16.69 -7.74 -0.29
CA GLY A 174 16.53 -8.04 -1.72
C GLY A 174 17.08 -9.40 -2.14
N ILE A 175 18.02 -10.00 -1.38
CA ILE A 175 18.47 -11.39 -1.58
C ILE A 175 17.28 -12.35 -1.43
N ALA A 176 16.40 -12.10 -0.46
CA ALA A 176 15.18 -12.89 -0.32
C ALA A 176 14.23 -12.69 -1.52
N ALA A 177 14.22 -11.51 -2.13
CA ALA A 177 13.48 -11.28 -3.38
C ALA A 177 14.07 -12.06 -4.57
N ILE A 178 15.40 -12.16 -4.66
CA ILE A 178 16.09 -12.99 -5.68
C ILE A 178 15.75 -14.47 -5.48
N ILE A 179 15.81 -14.97 -4.25
CA ILE A 179 15.40 -16.34 -3.93
C ILE A 179 13.92 -16.54 -4.28
N GLY A 180 13.07 -15.58 -3.92
CA GLY A 180 11.64 -15.57 -4.26
C GLY A 180 11.41 -15.65 -5.77
N LEU A 181 12.16 -14.89 -6.58
CA LEU A 181 12.11 -14.95 -8.04
C LEU A 181 12.42 -16.34 -8.56
N VAL A 182 13.53 -16.94 -8.12
CA VAL A 182 13.96 -18.28 -8.56
C VAL A 182 12.89 -19.31 -8.20
N VAL A 183 12.40 -19.30 -6.95
CA VAL A 183 11.37 -20.24 -6.49
C VAL A 183 10.06 -20.03 -7.24
N PHE A 184 9.64 -18.79 -7.47
CA PHE A 184 8.43 -18.47 -8.23
C PHE A 184 8.53 -18.98 -9.68
N VAL A 185 9.65 -18.74 -10.36
CA VAL A 185 9.89 -19.22 -11.73
C VAL A 185 9.85 -20.75 -11.78
N VAL A 186 10.52 -21.43 -10.84
CA VAL A 186 10.54 -22.91 -10.80
C VAL A 186 9.14 -23.48 -10.55
N LEU A 187 8.40 -22.91 -9.59
CA LEU A 187 7.03 -23.36 -9.28
C LEU A 187 6.08 -23.13 -10.44
N THR A 188 6.11 -21.95 -11.06
CA THR A 188 5.19 -21.60 -12.15
C THR A 188 5.45 -22.40 -13.40
N ARG A 189 6.72 -22.71 -13.72
CA ARG A 189 7.08 -23.63 -14.82
C ARG A 189 6.61 -25.06 -14.56
N LYS A 190 6.85 -25.61 -13.37
CA LYS A 190 6.39 -26.96 -12.98
C LYS A 190 4.88 -27.12 -13.00
N LEU A 191 4.14 -26.05 -12.79
CA LEU A 191 2.68 -26.05 -12.74
C LEU A 191 2.04 -25.72 -14.09
N ASP A 192 2.85 -25.36 -15.08
CA ASP A 192 2.42 -24.92 -16.42
C ASP A 192 1.32 -23.84 -16.34
N LEU A 193 1.62 -22.76 -15.58
CA LEU A 193 0.63 -21.74 -15.28
C LEU A 193 0.44 -20.71 -16.40
N ASP A 194 1.30 -20.69 -17.41
CA ASP A 194 1.21 -19.75 -18.56
C ASP A 194 0.29 -20.24 -19.68
N THR A 195 -0.08 -21.52 -19.67
CA THR A 195 -0.97 -22.09 -20.71
C THR A 195 -2.38 -21.52 -20.55
N PRO A 196 -2.95 -20.82 -21.56
CA PRO A 196 -4.32 -20.32 -21.49
C PRO A 196 -5.28 -21.49 -21.27
N SER A 197 -6.20 -21.37 -20.31
CA SER A 197 -7.28 -22.35 -20.21
C SER A 197 -8.24 -22.16 -21.39
N ILE A 198 -8.82 -23.24 -21.89
CA ILE A 198 -9.82 -23.21 -22.97
C ILE A 198 -10.98 -22.25 -22.62
N ALA A 199 -11.33 -22.13 -21.33
CA ALA A 199 -12.33 -21.21 -20.82
C ALA A 199 -11.92 -19.73 -20.95
N GLU A 200 -10.62 -19.41 -20.82
CA GLU A 200 -10.11 -18.04 -21.00
C GLU A 200 -10.07 -17.64 -22.48
N ALA A 201 -9.69 -18.55 -23.35
CA ALA A 201 -9.74 -18.32 -24.80
C ALA A 201 -11.19 -18.07 -25.26
N SER A 202 -12.16 -18.81 -24.69
CA SER A 202 -13.60 -18.66 -25.00
C SER A 202 -14.19 -17.40 -24.36
N ALA A 203 -13.81 -17.04 -23.12
CA ALA A 203 -14.30 -15.84 -22.43
C ALA A 203 -13.70 -14.53 -23.01
N ALA A 204 -12.48 -14.58 -23.53
CA ALA A 204 -11.90 -13.46 -24.28
C ALA A 204 -12.64 -13.20 -25.62
N ALA A 205 -13.32 -14.21 -26.15
CA ALA A 205 -14.05 -14.14 -27.42
C ALA A 205 -15.55 -13.81 -27.28
N SER A 206 -16.16 -13.92 -26.10
CA SER A 206 -17.62 -14.06 -26.01
C SER A 206 -18.40 -13.13 -25.06
N GLY A 207 -17.89 -11.97 -24.65
CA GLY A 207 -18.70 -11.04 -23.88
C GLY A 207 -18.34 -9.57 -24.01
N PRO A 208 -19.31 -8.63 -24.00
CA PRO A 208 -19.02 -7.21 -23.93
C PRO A 208 -18.26 -6.93 -22.63
N LYS A 209 -17.00 -6.46 -22.76
CA LYS A 209 -16.20 -6.03 -21.61
C LYS A 209 -16.88 -4.82 -20.99
N ALA A 210 -17.27 -4.92 -19.72
CA ALA A 210 -17.79 -3.82 -18.96
C ALA A 210 -16.80 -2.64 -19.00
N LYS A 211 -17.29 -1.46 -19.38
CA LYS A 211 -16.51 -0.23 -19.54
C LYS A 211 -16.87 0.77 -18.44
N ILE A 212 -15.99 1.72 -18.20
CA ILE A 212 -16.27 2.85 -17.28
C ILE A 212 -17.52 3.61 -17.71
N SER A 213 -17.74 3.76 -19.04
CA SER A 213 -18.93 4.40 -19.62
C SER A 213 -20.26 3.72 -19.30
N ASP A 214 -20.22 2.47 -18.83
CA ASP A 214 -21.43 1.70 -18.52
C ASP A 214 -21.93 1.97 -17.10
N ILE A 215 -21.18 2.73 -16.29
CA ILE A 215 -21.60 3.16 -14.96
C ILE A 215 -22.49 4.42 -15.12
N PRO A 216 -23.72 4.43 -14.58
CA PRO A 216 -24.58 5.61 -14.63
C PRO A 216 -23.91 6.83 -13.97
N GLY A 217 -24.18 8.04 -14.47
CA GLY A 217 -23.42 9.23 -14.10
C GLY A 217 -23.47 9.61 -12.62
N LYS A 218 -24.57 9.35 -11.92
CA LYS A 218 -24.69 9.61 -10.47
C LYS A 218 -23.83 8.65 -9.66
N GLU A 219 -23.86 7.36 -9.98
CA GLU A 219 -23.07 6.31 -9.35
C GLU A 219 -21.59 6.53 -9.63
N PHE A 220 -21.25 6.92 -10.86
CA PHE A 220 -19.87 7.25 -11.22
C PHE A 220 -19.33 8.43 -10.43
N ALA A 221 -20.08 9.55 -10.34
CA ALA A 221 -19.68 10.70 -9.53
C ALA A 221 -19.49 10.32 -8.06
N TRP A 222 -20.35 9.43 -7.54
CA TRP A 222 -20.25 8.93 -6.18
C TRP A 222 -19.00 8.06 -5.96
N ILE A 223 -18.67 7.19 -6.91
CA ILE A 223 -17.44 6.37 -6.89
C ILE A 223 -16.18 7.25 -6.92
N ILE A 224 -16.19 8.31 -7.75
CA ILE A 224 -15.09 9.29 -7.78
C ILE A 224 -14.94 9.96 -6.42
N LEU A 225 -16.03 10.47 -5.85
CA LEU A 225 -16.00 11.12 -4.54
C LEU A 225 -15.48 10.19 -3.44
N MET A 226 -15.95 8.93 -3.43
CA MET A 226 -15.45 7.90 -2.53
C MET A 226 -13.96 7.64 -2.74
N GLY A 227 -13.51 7.57 -3.98
CA GLY A 227 -12.11 7.37 -4.32
C GLY A 227 -11.23 8.54 -3.86
N VAL A 228 -11.69 9.78 -4.02
CA VAL A 228 -10.99 10.99 -3.53
C VAL A 228 -10.90 10.96 -2.01
N VAL A 229 -12.00 10.71 -1.31
CA VAL A 229 -12.01 10.60 0.16
C VAL A 229 -11.06 9.48 0.61
N HIS A 230 -11.07 8.32 -0.04
CA HIS A 230 -10.14 7.24 0.28
C HIS A 230 -8.68 7.59 -0.06
N GLY A 231 -8.42 8.32 -1.14
CA GLY A 231 -7.10 8.84 -1.47
C GLY A 231 -6.56 9.80 -0.39
N LEU A 232 -7.40 10.69 0.11
CA LEU A 232 -7.07 11.59 1.21
C LEU A 232 -6.81 10.84 2.54
N PHE A 233 -7.41 9.66 2.75
CA PHE A 233 -7.03 8.79 3.86
C PHE A 233 -5.56 8.41 3.79
N TYR A 234 -5.06 8.04 2.61
CA TYR A 234 -3.64 7.69 2.45
C TYR A 234 -2.71 8.91 2.57
N VAL A 235 -3.19 10.11 2.24
CA VAL A 235 -2.45 11.35 2.55
C VAL A 235 -2.24 11.47 4.06
N THR A 236 -3.30 11.30 4.87
CA THR A 236 -3.19 11.39 6.32
C THR A 236 -2.38 10.25 6.94
N GLN A 237 -2.50 9.03 6.41
CA GLN A 237 -1.69 7.89 6.84
C GLN A 237 -0.20 8.10 6.52
N ASN A 238 0.10 8.76 5.41
CA ASN A 238 1.48 9.06 5.05
C ASN A 238 2.10 10.16 5.90
N ALA A 239 1.31 10.98 6.61
CA ALA A 239 1.86 11.85 7.66
C ALA A 239 2.65 11.03 8.71
N PHE A 240 2.18 9.81 9.06
CA PHE A 240 2.96 8.86 9.86
C PHE A 240 4.06 8.17 9.04
N ASN A 241 3.73 7.56 7.90
CA ASN A 241 4.63 6.67 7.17
C ASN A 241 5.92 7.34 6.68
N VAL A 242 5.87 8.63 6.30
CA VAL A 242 7.04 9.36 5.80
C VAL A 242 7.81 10.05 6.93
N ASN A 243 7.15 10.37 8.03
CA ASN A 243 7.77 11.12 9.13
C ASN A 243 8.18 10.23 10.32
N ALA A 244 7.74 8.96 10.42
CA ALA A 244 8.05 8.12 11.58
C ALA A 244 9.56 7.91 11.77
N SER A 245 10.31 7.64 10.69
CA SER A 245 11.76 7.46 10.76
C SER A 245 12.47 8.77 11.11
N PRO A 246 12.26 9.90 10.40
CA PRO A 246 12.82 11.19 10.80
C PRO A 246 12.43 11.62 12.21
N TYR A 247 11.19 11.41 12.64
CA TYR A 247 10.73 11.73 14.00
C TYR A 247 11.54 11.00 15.07
N ILE A 248 11.77 9.71 14.89
CA ILE A 248 12.45 8.88 15.88
C ILE A 248 13.96 9.13 15.85
N ILE A 249 14.57 9.26 14.69
CA ILE A 249 16.04 9.25 14.53
C ILE A 249 16.61 10.66 14.60
N THR A 250 16.08 11.61 13.83
CA THR A 250 16.69 12.93 13.65
C THR A 250 16.05 14.03 14.47
N GLU A 251 14.71 14.12 14.50
CA GLU A 251 14.02 15.24 15.13
C GLU A 251 14.09 15.18 16.67
N TYR A 252 13.71 14.05 17.25
CA TYR A 252 13.64 13.88 18.70
C TYR A 252 14.69 12.92 19.26
N GLN A 253 15.52 12.29 18.41
CA GLN A 253 16.61 11.39 18.82
C GLN A 253 16.15 10.31 19.82
N LEU A 254 14.99 9.72 19.57
CA LEU A 254 14.34 8.74 20.46
C LEU A 254 14.90 7.33 20.31
N GLY A 255 15.68 7.07 19.25
CA GLY A 255 16.21 5.77 18.93
C GLY A 255 16.84 5.71 17.54
N THR A 256 17.00 4.51 17.06
CA THR A 256 17.64 4.16 15.79
C THR A 256 16.62 3.70 14.76
N SER A 257 17.09 3.17 13.62
CA SER A 257 16.22 2.50 12.65
C SER A 257 15.52 1.26 13.22
N VAL A 258 16.00 0.66 14.32
CA VAL A 258 15.32 -0.45 14.99
C VAL A 258 13.97 0.00 15.54
N GLU A 259 13.96 1.14 16.25
CA GLU A 259 12.74 1.74 16.78
C GLU A 259 11.82 2.25 15.68
N ALA A 260 12.38 2.83 14.61
CA ALA A 260 11.62 3.25 13.42
C ALA A 260 11.00 2.05 12.69
N GLY A 261 11.75 0.97 12.53
CA GLY A 261 11.28 -0.31 11.97
C GLY A 261 10.20 -0.94 12.84
N THR A 262 10.35 -0.87 14.18
CA THR A 262 9.35 -1.33 15.14
C THR A 262 8.05 -0.53 15.02
N ALA A 263 8.12 0.80 14.96
CA ALA A 263 6.95 1.66 14.79
C ALA A 263 6.21 1.34 13.47
N THR A 264 6.94 1.19 12.37
CA THR A 264 6.37 0.83 11.07
C THR A 264 5.75 -0.57 11.09
N SER A 265 6.39 -1.53 11.80
CA SER A 265 5.89 -2.89 11.99
C SER A 265 4.60 -2.92 12.79
N LEU A 266 4.47 -2.09 13.83
CA LEU A 266 3.30 -2.03 14.68
C LEU A 266 2.04 -1.64 13.92
N VAL A 267 2.12 -0.81 12.88
CA VAL A 267 0.97 -0.51 11.99
C VAL A 267 0.41 -1.80 11.40
N ARG A 268 1.29 -2.66 10.89
CA ARG A 268 0.90 -3.93 10.26
C ARG A 268 0.46 -4.96 11.29
N PHE A 269 1.16 -5.03 12.41
CA PHE A 269 0.81 -5.93 13.51
C PHE A 269 -0.58 -5.62 14.06
N ALA A 270 -0.89 -4.35 14.30
CA ALA A 270 -2.21 -3.90 14.76
C ALA A 270 -3.31 -4.14 13.71
N LEU A 271 -2.99 -4.01 12.41
CA LEU A 271 -3.94 -4.23 11.33
C LEU A 271 -4.50 -5.66 11.33
N ILE A 272 -3.72 -6.68 11.74
CA ILE A 272 -4.13 -8.10 11.74
C ILE A 272 -5.37 -8.32 12.62
N PRO A 273 -5.34 -8.06 13.95
CA PRO A 273 -6.48 -8.28 14.80
C PRO A 273 -7.66 -7.35 14.48
N PHE A 274 -7.39 -6.11 14.12
CA PHE A 274 -8.46 -5.17 13.79
C PHE A 274 -9.18 -5.54 12.49
N THR A 275 -8.50 -6.07 11.49
CA THR A 275 -9.14 -6.61 10.29
C THR A 275 -9.94 -7.87 10.58
N ALA A 276 -9.45 -8.75 11.47
CA ALA A 276 -10.20 -9.92 11.90
C ALA A 276 -11.50 -9.53 12.64
N LEU A 277 -11.47 -8.43 13.39
CA LEU A 277 -12.63 -7.88 14.10
C LEU A 277 -13.55 -7.01 13.22
N TYR A 278 -13.23 -6.83 11.93
CA TYR A 278 -14.04 -6.01 11.01
C TYR A 278 -15.54 -6.35 11.02
N PRO A 279 -15.98 -7.64 11.00
CA PRO A 279 -17.42 -7.96 11.07
C PRO A 279 -18.07 -7.46 12.36
N VAL A 280 -17.36 -7.48 13.49
CA VAL A 280 -17.84 -6.96 14.77
C VAL A 280 -17.96 -5.43 14.70
N PHE A 281 -16.92 -4.75 14.23
CA PHE A 281 -16.96 -3.30 14.04
C PHE A 281 -18.09 -2.92 13.10
N LYS A 282 -18.28 -3.63 11.98
CA LYS A 282 -19.37 -3.37 11.04
C LYS A 282 -20.74 -3.49 11.68
N LYS A 283 -20.95 -4.49 12.54
CA LYS A 283 -22.22 -4.67 13.26
C LYS A 283 -22.50 -3.52 14.24
N ILE A 284 -21.47 -3.03 14.94
CA ILE A 284 -21.59 -2.01 15.99
C ILE A 284 -21.62 -0.61 15.37
N LEU A 285 -20.63 -0.28 14.53
CA LEU A 285 -20.40 1.07 14.01
C LEU A 285 -21.21 1.39 12.76
N LYS A 286 -21.61 0.37 11.97
CA LYS A 286 -22.41 0.54 10.74
C LYS A 286 -21.79 1.59 9.80
N ASP A 287 -22.50 2.69 9.53
CA ASP A 287 -22.06 3.76 8.64
C ASP A 287 -21.06 4.73 9.30
N TRP A 288 -20.85 4.64 10.62
CA TRP A 288 -19.86 5.41 11.35
C TRP A 288 -18.41 4.91 11.18
N MET A 289 -18.20 3.76 10.52
CA MET A 289 -16.86 3.16 10.38
C MET A 289 -15.85 4.13 9.74
N ILE A 290 -16.22 4.81 8.67
CA ILE A 290 -15.33 5.76 7.98
C ILE A 290 -15.05 7.00 8.84
N PRO A 291 -16.06 7.73 9.36
CA PRO A 291 -15.82 8.85 10.26
C PRO A 291 -14.93 8.50 11.46
N ILE A 292 -15.26 7.41 12.15
CA ILE A 292 -14.48 6.95 13.33
C ILE A 292 -13.06 6.56 12.92
N GLY A 293 -12.88 5.90 11.79
CA GLY A 293 -11.55 5.55 11.29
C GLY A 293 -10.67 6.78 11.06
N TYR A 294 -11.19 7.85 10.48
CA TYR A 294 -10.47 9.12 10.34
C TYR A 294 -10.19 9.80 11.69
N LEU A 295 -11.13 9.75 12.62
CA LEU A 295 -10.89 10.27 13.98
C LEU A 295 -9.79 9.48 14.69
N CYS A 296 -9.75 8.15 14.54
CA CYS A 296 -8.65 7.33 15.06
C CYS A 296 -7.29 7.76 14.47
N MET A 297 -7.23 8.08 13.16
CA MET A 297 -6.02 8.61 12.55
C MET A 297 -5.62 9.95 13.17
N ALA A 298 -6.56 10.89 13.31
CA ALA A 298 -6.31 12.19 13.94
C ALA A 298 -5.80 12.04 15.37
N ILE A 299 -6.42 11.16 16.17
CA ILE A 299 -5.99 10.90 17.56
C ILE A 299 -4.57 10.33 17.59
N GLY A 300 -4.26 9.36 16.74
CA GLY A 300 -2.92 8.78 16.65
C GLY A 300 -1.86 9.83 16.34
N LEU A 301 -2.08 10.64 15.31
CA LEU A 301 -1.16 11.73 14.94
C LEU A 301 -1.04 12.79 16.04
N ALA A 302 -2.13 13.13 16.72
CA ALA A 302 -2.11 14.07 17.84
C ALA A 302 -1.29 13.53 19.03
N ILE A 303 -1.44 12.23 19.37
CA ILE A 303 -0.62 11.59 20.40
C ILE A 303 0.86 11.70 20.04
N MET A 304 1.24 11.36 18.80
CA MET A 304 2.62 11.44 18.35
C MET A 304 3.17 12.86 18.42
N MET A 305 2.41 13.83 17.92
CA MET A 305 2.79 15.26 17.92
C MET A 305 3.01 15.82 19.34
N VAL A 306 2.10 15.48 20.28
CA VAL A 306 2.14 16.05 21.64
C VAL A 306 3.12 15.32 22.55
N SER A 307 3.21 13.99 22.46
CA SER A 307 4.01 13.18 23.39
C SER A 307 5.51 13.32 23.19
N LYS A 308 5.96 13.60 21.98
CA LYS A 308 7.39 13.69 21.58
C LYS A 308 8.21 12.54 22.14
N SER A 309 7.65 11.33 22.07
CA SER A 309 8.21 10.14 22.70
C SER A 309 8.06 8.90 21.82
N LEU A 310 8.90 7.90 22.08
CA LEU A 310 8.83 6.61 21.39
C LEU A 310 7.49 5.90 21.63
N VAL A 311 6.97 5.99 22.87
CA VAL A 311 5.66 5.42 23.23
C VAL A 311 4.54 6.07 22.41
N GLY A 312 4.62 7.40 22.22
CA GLY A 312 3.66 8.12 21.37
C GLY A 312 3.72 7.71 19.91
N ALA A 313 4.93 7.49 19.37
CA ALA A 313 5.10 6.98 18.01
C ALA A 313 4.50 5.57 17.85
N TYR A 314 4.70 4.69 18.83
CA TYR A 314 4.12 3.34 18.84
C TYR A 314 2.60 3.37 19.00
N ALA A 315 2.07 4.22 19.87
CA ALA A 315 0.63 4.42 20.00
C ALA A 315 0.01 4.92 18.67
N CYS A 316 0.63 5.92 18.04
CA CYS A 316 0.22 6.39 16.70
C CYS A 316 0.18 5.25 15.69
N ALA A 317 1.20 4.40 15.66
CA ALA A 317 1.27 3.24 14.77
C ALA A 317 0.07 2.29 14.96
N VAL A 318 -0.34 2.01 16.20
CA VAL A 318 -1.51 1.18 16.52
C VAL A 318 -2.80 1.86 16.04
N PHE A 319 -2.96 3.16 16.27
CA PHE A 319 -4.11 3.92 15.77
C PHE A 319 -4.15 3.97 14.24
N CYS A 320 -3.00 4.09 13.56
CA CYS A 320 -2.91 3.97 12.10
C CYS A 320 -3.39 2.60 11.61
N GLY A 321 -3.00 1.51 12.29
CA GLY A 321 -3.48 0.15 11.99
C GLY A 321 -4.99 0.01 12.16
N LEU A 322 -5.54 0.48 13.28
CA LEU A 322 -6.99 0.49 13.55
C LEU A 322 -7.74 1.31 12.49
N SER A 323 -7.29 2.53 12.24
CA SER A 323 -7.86 3.42 11.24
C SER A 323 -7.90 2.78 9.86
N THR A 324 -6.80 2.14 9.44
CA THR A 324 -6.71 1.43 8.16
C THR A 324 -7.70 0.27 8.09
N ALA A 325 -7.85 -0.52 9.16
CA ALA A 325 -8.82 -1.62 9.21
C ALA A 325 -10.25 -1.14 9.02
N LEU A 326 -10.62 -0.02 9.64
CA LEU A 326 -11.97 0.55 9.56
C LEU A 326 -12.26 1.19 8.20
N VAL A 327 -11.32 1.98 7.68
CA VAL A 327 -11.52 2.82 6.50
C VAL A 327 -11.34 2.03 5.20
N HIS A 328 -10.19 1.36 5.04
CA HIS A 328 -9.84 0.69 3.78
C HIS A 328 -10.85 -0.39 3.38
N SER A 329 -11.20 -1.27 4.31
CA SER A 329 -12.13 -2.37 4.05
C SER A 329 -13.54 -1.84 3.71
N GLU A 330 -13.98 -0.78 4.39
CA GLU A 330 -15.32 -0.22 4.20
C GLU A 330 -15.48 0.50 2.86
N PHE A 331 -14.44 1.20 2.39
CA PHE A 331 -14.51 1.86 1.07
C PHE A 331 -14.71 0.87 -0.07
N TYR A 332 -13.95 -0.21 -0.11
CA TYR A 332 -14.11 -1.23 -1.16
C TYR A 332 -15.45 -1.97 -1.04
N ALA A 333 -15.90 -2.26 0.18
CA ALA A 333 -17.20 -2.86 0.41
C ALA A 333 -18.35 -1.92 -0.05
N LYS A 334 -18.23 -0.61 0.19
CA LYS A 334 -19.23 0.36 -0.28
C LYS A 334 -19.17 0.54 -1.80
N ALA A 335 -17.99 0.67 -2.40
CA ALA A 335 -17.85 0.82 -3.85
C ALA A 335 -18.51 -0.32 -4.63
N SER A 336 -18.42 -1.56 -4.11
CA SER A 336 -19.06 -2.72 -4.75
C SER A 336 -20.59 -2.75 -4.67
N ARG A 337 -21.20 -1.95 -3.77
CA ARG A 337 -22.66 -1.91 -3.58
C ARG A 337 -23.38 -0.88 -4.44
N TYR A 338 -22.64 0.04 -5.07
CA TYR A 338 -23.23 1.11 -5.88
C TYR A 338 -23.31 0.78 -7.37
N VAL A 339 -22.83 -0.40 -7.76
CA VAL A 339 -22.83 -0.84 -9.15
C VAL A 339 -23.26 -2.29 -9.27
N PRO A 340 -23.86 -2.68 -10.40
CA PRO A 340 -24.11 -4.08 -10.72
C PRO A 340 -22.83 -4.93 -10.65
N VAL A 341 -22.98 -6.21 -10.32
CA VAL A 341 -21.84 -7.14 -10.12
C VAL A 341 -20.83 -7.12 -11.29
N ALA A 342 -21.32 -6.98 -12.52
CA ALA A 342 -20.49 -6.88 -13.72
C ALA A 342 -19.55 -5.66 -13.73
N LEU A 343 -19.91 -4.58 -13.04
CA LEU A 343 -19.18 -3.31 -13.01
C LEU A 343 -18.32 -3.13 -11.73
N VAL A 344 -18.40 -4.05 -10.76
CA VAL A 344 -17.66 -3.96 -9.49
C VAL A 344 -16.17 -3.83 -9.72
N ALA A 345 -15.60 -4.61 -10.65
CA ALA A 345 -14.17 -4.56 -10.96
C ALA A 345 -13.75 -3.18 -11.49
N VAL A 346 -14.60 -2.55 -12.32
CA VAL A 346 -14.34 -1.22 -12.88
C VAL A 346 -14.44 -0.17 -11.77
N ALA A 347 -15.47 -0.20 -10.93
CA ALA A 347 -15.66 0.74 -9.83
C ALA A 347 -14.49 0.68 -8.82
N THR A 348 -14.10 -0.52 -8.42
CA THR A 348 -12.96 -0.69 -7.49
C THR A 348 -11.63 -0.28 -8.11
N SER A 349 -11.45 -0.42 -9.42
CA SER A 349 -10.25 0.07 -10.12
C SER A 349 -10.17 1.60 -10.11
N VAL A 350 -11.29 2.29 -10.30
CA VAL A 350 -11.35 3.76 -10.20
C VAL A 350 -10.98 4.22 -8.78
N VAL A 351 -11.54 3.58 -7.76
CA VAL A 351 -11.18 3.89 -6.36
C VAL A 351 -9.69 3.64 -6.12
N SER A 352 -9.15 2.50 -6.58
CA SER A 352 -7.71 2.18 -6.42
C SER A 352 -6.81 3.17 -7.14
N PHE A 353 -7.20 3.64 -8.33
CA PHE A 353 -6.47 4.69 -9.04
C PHE A 353 -6.37 5.97 -8.21
N LEU A 354 -7.51 6.45 -7.67
CA LEU A 354 -7.54 7.66 -6.84
C LEU A 354 -6.78 7.50 -5.51
N VAL A 355 -6.78 6.30 -4.93
CA VAL A 355 -5.95 5.95 -3.77
C VAL A 355 -4.45 6.11 -4.12
N ASN A 356 -4.02 5.59 -5.25
CA ASN A 356 -2.62 5.72 -5.68
C ASN A 356 -2.25 7.18 -5.99
N VAL A 357 -3.17 7.98 -6.56
CA VAL A 357 -3.00 9.42 -6.71
C VAL A 357 -2.79 10.08 -5.35
N GLY A 358 -3.68 9.84 -4.38
CA GLY A 358 -3.55 10.39 -3.02
C GLY A 358 -2.24 9.96 -2.35
N THR A 359 -1.86 8.70 -2.48
CA THR A 359 -0.59 8.19 -1.92
C THR A 359 0.62 8.84 -2.58
N GLY A 360 0.64 8.93 -3.92
CA GLY A 360 1.77 9.47 -4.69
C GLY A 360 2.00 10.96 -4.43
N PHE A 361 0.92 11.73 -4.31
CA PHE A 361 1.01 13.17 -4.04
C PHE A 361 1.05 13.52 -2.54
N SER A 362 0.99 12.55 -1.64
CA SER A 362 0.83 12.82 -0.21
C SER A 362 1.93 13.68 0.40
N SER A 363 3.20 13.49 0.03
CA SER A 363 4.30 14.31 0.54
C SER A 363 4.13 15.77 0.15
N TYR A 364 3.76 16.04 -1.09
CA TYR A 364 3.51 17.41 -1.56
C TYR A 364 2.29 18.06 -0.93
N ILE A 365 1.21 17.30 -0.73
CA ILE A 365 -0.01 17.79 -0.08
C ILE A 365 0.28 18.12 1.38
N LEU A 366 0.97 17.23 2.10
CA LEU A 366 1.35 17.47 3.50
C LEU A 366 2.29 18.66 3.62
N GLU A 367 3.30 18.76 2.75
CA GLU A 367 4.23 19.89 2.74
C GLU A 367 3.52 21.21 2.44
N PHE A 368 2.62 21.25 1.47
CA PHE A 368 1.84 22.45 1.15
C PHE A 368 1.06 22.96 2.37
N PHE A 369 0.31 22.08 3.04
CA PHE A 369 -0.43 22.47 4.24
C PHE A 369 0.49 22.75 5.44
N SER A 370 1.59 22.01 5.60
CA SER A 370 2.58 22.28 6.63
C SER A 370 3.19 23.66 6.48
N ASN A 371 3.56 24.06 5.26
CA ASN A 371 4.13 25.39 4.98
C ASN A 371 3.14 26.52 5.26
N MET A 372 1.84 26.32 4.99
CA MET A 372 0.78 27.27 5.36
C MET A 372 0.67 27.44 6.89
N LEU A 373 1.07 26.44 7.67
CA LEU A 373 1.02 26.41 9.13
C LEU A 373 2.35 26.84 9.78
N GLY A 374 3.38 27.19 8.98
CA GLY A 374 4.68 27.63 9.46
C GLY A 374 5.83 26.65 9.18
N GLY A 375 5.55 25.54 8.53
CA GLY A 375 6.53 24.54 8.14
C GLY A 375 6.99 23.63 9.28
N GLY A 376 7.79 22.62 8.94
CA GLY A 376 8.38 21.69 9.91
C GLY A 376 7.54 20.43 10.16
N MET A 377 8.14 19.47 10.85
CA MET A 377 7.57 18.13 11.03
C MET A 377 6.28 18.15 11.87
N GLU A 378 6.21 18.96 12.92
CA GLU A 378 5.00 19.08 13.76
C GLU A 378 3.82 19.56 12.92
N ASN A 379 4.05 20.49 12.00
CA ASN A 379 3.02 20.99 11.10
C ASN A 379 2.60 19.97 10.02
N ASN A 380 3.46 19.01 9.67
CA ASN A 380 3.05 17.84 8.86
C ASN A 380 2.03 16.96 9.61
N PHE A 381 2.24 16.73 10.91
CA PHE A 381 1.25 16.02 11.73
C PHE A 381 -0.02 16.82 11.90
N LEU A 382 0.09 18.11 12.16
CA LEU A 382 -1.06 19.01 12.30
C LEU A 382 -1.88 19.07 11.00
N ALA A 383 -1.24 19.14 9.85
CA ALA A 383 -1.89 19.05 8.53
C ALA A 383 -2.65 17.72 8.38
N GLY A 384 -2.02 16.59 8.73
CA GLY A 384 -2.65 15.29 8.74
C GLY A 384 -3.86 15.20 9.67
N ILE A 385 -3.78 15.81 10.86
CA ILE A 385 -4.89 15.89 11.83
C ILE A 385 -6.04 16.70 11.25
N ILE A 386 -5.77 17.91 10.74
CA ILE A 386 -6.79 18.80 10.16
C ILE A 386 -7.50 18.10 9.01
N ILE A 387 -6.75 17.51 8.06
CA ILE A 387 -7.33 16.78 6.94
C ILE A 387 -8.20 15.62 7.45
N SER A 388 -7.72 14.85 8.44
CA SER A 388 -8.46 13.73 9.01
C SER A 388 -9.78 14.18 9.65
N VAL A 389 -9.77 15.27 10.42
CA VAL A 389 -10.98 15.80 11.09
C VAL A 389 -11.97 16.34 10.07
N VAL A 390 -11.50 17.12 9.08
CA VAL A 390 -12.35 17.66 8.01
C VAL A 390 -13.02 16.52 7.23
N ILE A 391 -12.27 15.49 6.87
CA ILE A 391 -12.83 14.34 6.15
C ILE A 391 -13.74 13.51 7.06
N ALA A 392 -13.45 13.35 8.35
CA ALA A 392 -14.34 12.67 9.27
C ALA A 392 -15.72 13.37 9.33
N VAL A 393 -15.74 14.70 9.40
CA VAL A 393 -16.97 15.50 9.38
C VAL A 393 -17.67 15.36 8.03
N ALA A 394 -16.94 15.47 6.91
CA ALA A 394 -17.52 15.27 5.58
C ALA A 394 -18.11 13.87 5.42
N ALA A 395 -17.39 12.83 5.85
CA ALA A 395 -17.86 11.45 5.81
C ALA A 395 -19.09 11.23 6.71
N LEU A 396 -19.19 11.92 7.84
CA LEU A 396 -20.38 11.90 8.69
C LEU A 396 -21.62 12.39 7.91
N PHE A 397 -21.50 13.52 7.21
CA PHE A 397 -22.59 14.03 6.37
C PHE A 397 -22.89 13.08 5.21
N MET A 398 -21.89 12.53 4.56
CA MET A 398 -22.05 11.67 3.38
C MET A 398 -22.70 10.32 3.70
N TYR A 399 -22.31 9.68 4.78
CA TYR A 399 -22.66 8.28 5.03
C TYR A 399 -23.68 8.09 6.15
N VAL A 400 -23.77 9.02 7.09
CA VAL A 400 -24.66 8.90 8.26
C VAL A 400 -25.91 9.75 8.10
N ILE A 401 -25.74 11.03 7.71
CA ILE A 401 -26.86 12.00 7.67
C ILE A 401 -27.59 11.95 6.33
N LYS A 402 -26.87 11.97 5.20
CA LYS A 402 -27.43 11.85 3.84
C LYS A 402 -27.06 10.48 3.28
N LYS A 403 -27.98 9.53 3.25
CA LYS A 403 -27.80 8.27 2.50
C LYS A 403 -27.99 8.54 1.01
N PRO A 404 -26.94 8.56 0.20
CA PRO A 404 -26.99 9.32 -1.06
C PRO A 404 -27.45 8.54 -2.27
N VAL A 405 -27.37 7.21 -2.28
CA VAL A 405 -27.81 6.39 -3.43
C VAL A 405 -28.38 5.07 -2.92
N GLN A 406 -29.46 4.58 -3.53
CA GLN A 406 -29.99 3.25 -3.25
C GLN A 406 -28.93 2.21 -3.64
N GLN A 407 -28.66 1.29 -2.72
CA GLN A 407 -27.79 0.14 -3.01
C GLN A 407 -28.49 -0.72 -4.06
N VAL A 408 -27.74 -1.18 -5.04
CA VAL A 408 -28.22 -2.18 -6.00
C VAL A 408 -28.21 -3.52 -5.27
N ASP A 409 -29.39 -4.10 -5.06
CA ASP A 409 -29.57 -5.44 -4.45
C ASP A 409 -29.00 -6.54 -5.35
#